data_6ece5489ea309b3619d83ef5705c209f
#
_entry.id   6ece5489ea309b3619d83ef5705c209f
#
_cell.length_a   1.000
_cell.length_b   1.000
_cell.length_c   1.000
_cell.angle_alpha   90.00
_cell.angle_beta   90.00
_cell.angle_gamma   90.00
#
_symmetry.space_group_name_H-M   'P 1'
#
loop_
_entity.id
_entity.type
_entity.pdbx_description
1 polymer ?
#
loop_
_entity_poly.entity_id
_entity_poly.type
_entity_poly.pdbx_seq_one_letter_code
_entity_poly.pdbx_strand_id
1 'polypeptide(L)'
;MESYLDRLEREKQHERNIYNSENILLTKNDLFSILDKSGMDYSKIEHKIHSMDISEFQIAFNHKSYCMYNIKISSELKEEAKSWKIPLQKVSNERYEFLGDSVIDLIIANYLFDRYPKEKEGFMTKLRTKLVCTKTLAKLSSYLNLTKFIVMSKYVEDMCEGRDNQKLLENCFESFVGVTYKLFGFDFCNDFILALIENVDLIDISDLIENDDNYKEQLLKYSHKFFEGRNPVYKQLSVEGQSNHAIFTMCVLVPVQADKLVIMAKAKGSIKKDAEQESARIALDKIKRNDFSAIE
;
A
#
# COMPACT_ATOMS: atom_id res chain seq x y z
N MET A 1 4.02 -28.97 -18.64
CA MET A 1 3.30 -29.68 -17.54
C MET A 1 4.34 -29.95 -16.46
N GLU A 2 4.20 -29.30 -15.31
CA GLU A 2 5.09 -29.50 -14.16
C GLU A 2 4.93 -30.91 -13.65
N SER A 3 6.03 -31.60 -13.34
CA SER A 3 5.97 -32.96 -12.81
C SER A 3 5.44 -32.98 -11.38
N TYR A 4 4.84 -34.11 -10.96
CA TYR A 4 4.39 -34.32 -9.59
C TYR A 4 5.56 -34.17 -8.58
N LEU A 5 6.77 -34.55 -8.98
CA LEU A 5 7.97 -34.41 -8.16
C LEU A 5 8.39 -32.95 -7.99
N ASP A 6 8.32 -32.13 -9.04
CA ASP A 6 8.64 -30.69 -8.97
C ASP A 6 7.66 -29.94 -8.04
N ARG A 7 6.40 -30.40 -8.03
CA ARG A 7 5.38 -29.86 -7.14
C ARG A 7 5.65 -30.23 -5.67
N LEU A 8 6.01 -31.48 -5.39
CA LEU A 8 6.36 -31.94 -4.06
C LEU A 8 7.62 -31.26 -3.52
N GLU A 9 8.62 -31.05 -4.37
CA GLU A 9 9.82 -30.33 -3.98
C GLU A 9 9.53 -28.86 -3.65
N ARG A 10 8.68 -28.20 -4.44
CA ARG A 10 8.25 -26.82 -4.12
C ARG A 10 7.45 -26.75 -2.83
N GLU A 11 6.52 -27.68 -2.61
CA GLU A 11 5.74 -27.75 -1.37
C GLU A 11 6.67 -27.95 -0.16
N LYS A 12 7.65 -28.84 -0.24
CA LYS A 12 8.66 -29.04 0.81
C LYS A 12 9.58 -27.83 0.99
N GLN A 13 9.94 -27.15 -0.08
CA GLN A 13 10.77 -25.93 -0.01
C GLN A 13 9.99 -24.77 0.59
N HIS A 14 8.68 -24.68 0.31
CA HIS A 14 7.76 -23.72 0.93
C HIS A 14 7.63 -23.98 2.44
N GLU A 15 7.47 -25.24 2.87
CA GLU A 15 7.42 -25.61 4.28
C GLU A 15 8.72 -25.24 5.04
N ARG A 16 9.91 -25.44 4.44
CA ARG A 16 11.21 -25.08 5.02
C ARG A 16 11.41 -23.57 5.19
N ASN A 17 10.70 -22.76 4.43
CA ASN A 17 10.83 -21.30 4.43
C ASN A 17 9.69 -20.59 5.18
N ILE A 18 8.98 -21.29 6.08
CA ILE A 18 7.94 -20.66 6.91
C ILE A 18 8.55 -20.00 8.14
N TYR A 19 9.38 -20.73 8.89
CA TYR A 19 10.02 -20.19 10.10
C TYR A 19 10.87 -18.96 9.76
N ASN A 20 10.66 -17.88 10.52
CA ASN A 20 11.39 -16.64 10.33
C ASN A 20 11.91 -16.14 11.69
N SER A 21 13.22 -16.22 11.89
CA SER A 21 13.91 -15.77 13.11
C SER A 21 13.87 -14.27 13.34
N GLU A 22 13.66 -13.49 12.25
CA GLU A 22 13.59 -12.02 12.28
C GLU A 22 12.25 -11.49 12.83
N ASN A 23 11.24 -12.37 12.96
CA ASN A 23 9.95 -11.97 13.53
C ASN A 23 10.11 -11.51 14.99
N ILE A 24 9.48 -10.38 15.30
CA ILE A 24 9.48 -9.77 16.65
C ILE A 24 8.02 -9.43 17.00
N LEU A 25 7.64 -9.74 18.25
CA LEU A 25 6.34 -9.37 18.78
C LEU A 25 6.35 -7.94 19.33
N LEU A 26 5.25 -7.22 19.12
CA LEU A 26 5.02 -5.90 19.70
C LEU A 26 4.94 -5.99 21.23
N THR A 27 5.57 -5.07 21.93
CA THR A 27 5.42 -4.88 23.37
C THR A 27 4.62 -3.61 23.70
N LYS A 28 4.19 -3.45 24.95
CA LYS A 28 3.53 -2.21 25.40
C LYS A 28 4.43 -1.00 25.25
N ASN A 29 5.72 -1.15 25.50
CA ASN A 29 6.70 -0.06 25.32
C ASN A 29 6.83 0.35 23.85
N ASP A 30 6.76 -0.62 22.94
CA ASP A 30 6.74 -0.31 21.51
C ASP A 30 5.47 0.45 21.11
N LEU A 31 4.32 0.08 21.66
CA LEU A 31 3.06 0.80 21.44
C LEU A 31 3.16 2.26 21.93
N PHE A 32 3.70 2.51 23.13
CA PHE A 32 3.97 3.87 23.58
C PHE A 32 4.90 4.62 22.62
N SER A 33 5.99 4.00 22.17
CA SER A 33 6.89 4.61 21.20
C SER A 33 6.23 4.96 19.87
N ILE A 34 5.25 4.17 19.42
CA ILE A 34 4.43 4.46 18.22
C ILE A 34 3.56 5.69 18.45
N LEU A 35 2.89 5.76 19.62
CA LEU A 35 2.04 6.89 19.98
C LEU A 35 2.84 8.18 20.16
N ASP A 36 4.00 8.11 20.84
CA ASP A 36 4.92 9.26 20.98
C ASP A 36 5.35 9.81 19.62
N LYS A 37 5.70 8.93 18.68
CA LYS A 37 6.08 9.31 17.32
C LYS A 37 4.94 9.96 16.53
N SER A 38 3.70 9.61 16.80
CA SER A 38 2.55 10.23 16.14
C SER A 38 2.36 11.69 16.55
N GLY A 39 2.91 12.10 17.69
CA GLY A 39 2.75 13.45 18.23
C GLY A 39 1.38 13.72 18.84
N MET A 40 0.53 12.69 18.98
CA MET A 40 -0.77 12.84 19.61
C MET A 40 -0.69 12.83 21.16
N ASP A 41 -1.63 13.51 21.81
CA ASP A 41 -1.83 13.39 23.26
C ASP A 41 -2.68 12.16 23.58
N TYR A 42 -2.07 11.14 24.16
CA TYR A 42 -2.74 9.91 24.62
C TYR A 42 -2.85 9.78 26.12
N SER A 43 -2.59 10.83 26.88
CA SER A 43 -2.61 10.86 28.34
C SER A 43 -3.91 10.29 28.95
N LYS A 44 -5.05 10.53 28.28
CA LYS A 44 -6.37 10.05 28.72
C LYS A 44 -6.50 8.52 28.70
N ILE A 45 -5.72 7.82 27.87
CA ILE A 45 -5.82 6.36 27.74
C ILE A 45 -4.55 5.62 28.18
N GLU A 46 -3.52 6.32 28.63
CA GLU A 46 -2.25 5.74 29.06
C GLU A 46 -2.46 4.60 30.09
N HIS A 47 -3.29 4.84 31.11
CA HIS A 47 -3.63 3.83 32.12
C HIS A 47 -4.30 2.59 31.52
N LYS A 48 -5.11 2.78 30.47
CA LYS A 48 -5.77 1.68 29.75
C LYS A 48 -4.75 0.84 29.00
N ILE A 49 -3.77 1.46 28.36
CA ILE A 49 -2.68 0.76 27.67
C ILE A 49 -1.86 -0.06 28.68
N HIS A 50 -1.55 0.50 29.85
CA HIS A 50 -0.83 -0.24 30.89
C HIS A 50 -1.57 -1.49 31.36
N SER A 51 -2.89 -1.42 31.51
CA SER A 51 -3.72 -2.51 32.04
C SER A 51 -4.19 -3.54 31.00
N MET A 52 -4.23 -3.18 29.70
CA MET A 52 -4.78 -4.04 28.66
C MET A 52 -3.87 -5.22 28.28
N ASP A 53 -4.47 -6.25 27.68
CA ASP A 53 -3.74 -7.29 26.96
C ASP A 53 -3.32 -6.76 25.57
N ILE A 54 -2.04 -6.91 25.25
CA ILE A 54 -1.45 -6.48 23.96
C ILE A 54 -1.77 -7.43 22.79
N SER A 55 -2.39 -8.59 23.08
CA SER A 55 -2.61 -9.65 22.10
C SER A 55 -3.44 -9.21 20.88
N GLU A 56 -4.41 -8.31 21.08
CA GLU A 56 -5.21 -7.75 19.98
C GLU A 56 -4.33 -6.93 19.02
N PHE A 57 -3.44 -6.08 19.56
CA PHE A 57 -2.48 -5.36 18.72
C PHE A 57 -1.51 -6.28 17.99
N GLN A 58 -1.16 -7.43 18.59
CA GLN A 58 -0.31 -8.40 17.93
C GLN A 58 -0.95 -8.95 16.66
N ILE A 59 -2.27 -9.09 16.61
CA ILE A 59 -3.01 -9.56 15.42
C ILE A 59 -2.82 -8.59 14.24
N ALA A 60 -2.73 -7.27 14.49
CA ALA A 60 -2.53 -6.28 13.44
C ALA A 60 -1.26 -6.51 12.61
N PHE A 61 -0.30 -7.21 13.15
CA PHE A 61 0.99 -7.46 12.54
C PHE A 61 1.13 -8.88 11.94
N ASN A 62 0.11 -9.73 12.06
CA ASN A 62 0.17 -11.11 11.61
C ASN A 62 -0.13 -11.23 10.11
N HIS A 63 0.90 -11.37 9.29
CA HIS A 63 0.70 -11.64 7.87
C HIS A 63 0.20 -13.08 7.65
N LYS A 64 -0.72 -13.28 6.71
CA LYS A 64 -1.32 -14.60 6.41
C LYS A 64 -0.33 -15.72 6.11
N SER A 65 0.87 -15.37 5.61
CA SER A 65 1.92 -16.36 5.33
C SER A 65 2.49 -17.03 6.59
N TYR A 66 2.17 -16.52 7.78
CA TYR A 66 2.58 -17.09 9.06
C TYR A 66 1.39 -17.60 9.88
N CYS A 67 0.25 -17.85 9.22
CA CYS A 67 -0.98 -18.30 9.86
C CYS A 67 -1.32 -19.74 9.50
N MET A 68 -1.65 -20.55 10.50
CA MET A 68 -1.90 -21.99 10.37
C MET A 68 -2.96 -22.37 9.33
N TYR A 69 -3.99 -21.56 9.14
CA TYR A 69 -5.09 -21.85 8.21
C TYR A 69 -4.72 -21.64 6.73
N ASN A 70 -3.71 -20.82 6.46
CA ASN A 70 -3.28 -20.51 5.09
C ASN A 70 -2.17 -21.43 4.57
N ILE A 71 -1.59 -22.25 5.45
CA ILE A 71 -0.42 -23.03 5.12
C ILE A 71 -0.83 -24.50 5.11
N LYS A 72 -0.72 -25.16 3.94
CA LYS A 72 -0.75 -26.63 3.88
C LYS A 72 0.57 -27.13 4.44
N ILE A 73 0.62 -27.42 5.72
CA ILE A 73 1.80 -27.94 6.40
C ILE A 73 1.53 -29.35 6.90
N SER A 74 2.61 -30.15 6.91
CA SER A 74 2.58 -31.51 7.45
C SER A 74 2.26 -31.51 8.96
N SER A 75 1.84 -32.65 9.48
CA SER A 75 1.57 -32.82 10.91
C SER A 75 2.84 -32.63 11.73
N GLU A 76 3.96 -33.08 11.21
CA GLU A 76 5.29 -32.98 11.80
C GLU A 76 5.69 -31.51 11.97
N LEU A 77 5.54 -30.70 10.93
CA LEU A 77 5.88 -29.28 10.98
C LEU A 77 4.95 -28.49 11.92
N LYS A 78 3.67 -28.89 12.04
CA LYS A 78 2.77 -28.29 13.03
C LYS A 78 3.24 -28.50 14.46
N GLU A 79 3.75 -29.69 14.79
CA GLU A 79 4.29 -29.98 16.10
C GLU A 79 5.63 -29.23 16.32
N GLU A 80 6.51 -29.19 15.33
CA GLU A 80 7.74 -28.44 15.38
C GLU A 80 7.51 -26.94 15.63
N ALA A 81 6.52 -26.36 14.90
CA ALA A 81 6.18 -24.95 14.99
C ALA A 81 5.72 -24.49 16.39
N LYS A 82 5.30 -25.40 17.26
CA LYS A 82 4.98 -25.08 18.66
C LYS A 82 6.22 -24.72 19.48
N SER A 83 7.40 -25.20 19.08
CA SER A 83 8.68 -24.92 19.73
C SER A 83 9.38 -23.66 19.21
N TRP A 84 8.86 -23.04 18.15
CA TRP A 84 9.44 -21.84 17.59
C TRP A 84 9.34 -20.65 18.56
N LYS A 85 10.31 -19.74 18.51
CA LYS A 85 10.34 -18.52 19.33
C LYS A 85 9.02 -17.73 19.21
N ILE A 86 8.48 -17.65 17.99
CA ILE A 86 7.16 -17.14 17.72
C ILE A 86 6.42 -18.28 16.99
N PRO A 87 5.43 -18.91 17.61
CA PRO A 87 4.67 -19.99 16.99
C PRO A 87 3.82 -19.46 15.83
N LEU A 88 3.37 -20.38 14.96
CA LEU A 88 2.42 -20.02 13.91
C LEU A 88 1.15 -19.39 14.49
N GLN A 89 0.74 -18.29 13.88
CA GLN A 89 -0.40 -17.51 14.36
C GLN A 89 -1.73 -18.17 13.97
N LYS A 90 -2.78 -17.91 14.76
CA LYS A 90 -4.13 -18.44 14.50
C LYS A 90 -4.94 -17.56 13.56
N VAL A 91 -4.67 -16.25 13.57
CA VAL A 91 -5.47 -15.23 12.90
C VAL A 91 -4.54 -14.25 12.18
N SER A 92 -4.85 -13.92 10.93
CA SER A 92 -4.16 -12.87 10.19
C SER A 92 -4.77 -11.49 10.49
N ASN A 93 -4.05 -10.48 10.04
CA ASN A 93 -4.45 -9.08 10.14
C ASN A 93 -5.57 -8.68 9.17
N GLU A 94 -5.93 -9.50 8.17
CA GLU A 94 -6.81 -9.12 7.05
C GLU A 94 -8.19 -8.58 7.48
N ARG A 95 -8.75 -9.05 8.60
CA ARG A 95 -10.03 -8.52 9.11
C ARG A 95 -9.89 -7.11 9.71
N TYR A 96 -8.77 -6.84 10.36
CA TYR A 96 -8.48 -5.51 10.90
C TYR A 96 -8.05 -4.55 9.80
N GLU A 97 -7.32 -5.03 8.77
CA GLU A 97 -7.03 -4.30 7.54
C GLU A 97 -8.33 -3.77 6.90
N PHE A 98 -9.29 -4.66 6.64
CA PHE A 98 -10.59 -4.29 6.07
C PHE A 98 -11.34 -3.23 6.90
N LEU A 99 -11.30 -3.33 8.21
CA LEU A 99 -11.96 -2.36 9.09
C LEU A 99 -11.19 -1.04 9.13
N GLY A 100 -9.87 -1.11 9.24
CA GLY A 100 -9.01 0.06 9.35
C GLY A 100 -9.01 0.92 8.09
N ASP A 101 -9.02 0.31 6.91
CA ASP A 101 -9.18 1.00 5.62
C ASP A 101 -10.43 1.89 5.64
N SER A 102 -11.58 1.32 6.04
CA SER A 102 -12.84 2.08 6.13
C SER A 102 -12.80 3.20 7.18
N VAL A 103 -12.11 3.00 8.29
CA VAL A 103 -11.96 4.01 9.35
C VAL A 103 -11.07 5.15 8.88
N ILE A 104 -9.95 4.84 8.23
CA ILE A 104 -9.04 5.84 7.64
C ILE A 104 -9.79 6.68 6.60
N ASP A 105 -10.50 6.03 5.68
CA ASP A 105 -11.28 6.70 4.65
C ASP A 105 -12.30 7.68 5.23
N LEU A 106 -13.01 7.29 6.29
CA LEU A 106 -13.98 8.15 6.96
C LEU A 106 -13.32 9.34 7.65
N ILE A 107 -12.21 9.12 8.38
CA ILE A 107 -11.47 10.19 9.07
C ILE A 107 -10.94 11.20 8.07
N ILE A 108 -10.31 10.75 6.98
CA ILE A 108 -9.78 11.64 5.95
C ILE A 108 -10.90 12.39 5.23
N ALA A 109 -12.03 11.73 4.93
CA ALA A 109 -13.17 12.40 4.33
C ALA A 109 -13.73 13.52 5.22
N ASN A 110 -13.89 13.26 6.54
CA ASN A 110 -14.34 14.25 7.51
C ASN A 110 -13.35 15.42 7.63
N TYR A 111 -12.06 15.11 7.75
CA TYR A 111 -11.00 16.11 7.80
C TYR A 111 -11.00 17.05 6.58
N LEU A 112 -11.11 16.50 5.37
CA LEU A 112 -11.12 17.31 4.15
C LEU A 112 -12.39 18.15 4.04
N PHE A 113 -13.54 17.62 4.46
CA PHE A 113 -14.82 18.33 4.46
C PHE A 113 -14.76 19.58 5.36
N ASP A 114 -14.19 19.45 6.55
CA ASP A 114 -14.09 20.56 7.51
C ASP A 114 -13.01 21.58 7.12
N ARG A 115 -11.87 21.10 6.59
CA ARG A 115 -10.73 21.96 6.26
C ARG A 115 -10.94 22.77 4.98
N TYR A 116 -11.71 22.25 4.03
CA TYR A 116 -11.93 22.87 2.71
C TYR A 116 -13.40 23.16 2.42
N PRO A 117 -14.09 23.98 3.24
CA PRO A 117 -15.54 24.19 3.14
C PRO A 117 -15.99 24.90 1.85
N LYS A 118 -15.07 25.47 1.09
CA LYS A 118 -15.37 26.17 -0.19
C LYS A 118 -15.08 25.31 -1.41
N GLU A 119 -14.42 24.18 -1.23
CA GLU A 119 -14.03 23.29 -2.31
C GLU A 119 -15.16 22.34 -2.68
N LYS A 120 -15.15 21.88 -3.93
CA LYS A 120 -16.15 20.94 -4.45
C LYS A 120 -15.74 19.48 -4.18
N GLU A 121 -16.72 18.59 -4.27
CA GLU A 121 -16.55 17.13 -4.08
C GLU A 121 -15.36 16.57 -4.86
N GLY A 122 -15.17 16.94 -6.13
CA GLY A 122 -14.07 16.44 -6.96
C GLY A 122 -12.68 16.78 -6.42
N PHE A 123 -12.51 17.95 -5.77
CA PHE A 123 -11.26 18.32 -5.10
C PHE A 123 -11.00 17.42 -3.89
N MET A 124 -12.01 17.25 -3.04
CA MET A 124 -11.90 16.42 -1.84
C MET A 124 -11.63 14.94 -2.19
N THR A 125 -12.34 14.39 -3.17
CA THR A 125 -12.12 13.02 -3.65
C THR A 125 -10.71 12.81 -4.17
N LYS A 126 -10.18 13.76 -4.95
CA LYS A 126 -8.83 13.69 -5.47
C LYS A 126 -7.77 13.73 -4.37
N LEU A 127 -7.91 14.66 -3.41
CA LEU A 127 -6.96 14.78 -2.30
C LEU A 127 -7.04 13.59 -1.35
N ARG A 128 -8.26 13.08 -1.06
CA ARG A 128 -8.44 11.84 -0.30
C ARG A 128 -7.67 10.68 -0.95
N THR A 129 -7.85 10.45 -2.24
CA THR A 129 -7.14 9.36 -2.95
C THR A 129 -5.62 9.44 -2.78
N LYS A 130 -5.03 10.64 -2.70
CA LYS A 130 -3.60 10.81 -2.46
C LYS A 130 -3.20 10.55 -1.01
N LEU A 131 -4.05 10.91 -0.05
CA LEU A 131 -3.79 10.73 1.38
C LEU A 131 -3.94 9.27 1.82
N VAL A 132 -4.85 8.49 1.20
CA VAL A 132 -5.09 7.08 1.54
C VAL A 132 -4.46 6.09 0.56
N CYS A 133 -3.60 6.54 -0.36
CA CYS A 133 -2.94 5.62 -1.30
C CYS A 133 -1.85 4.79 -0.62
N THR A 134 -1.54 3.65 -1.21
CA THR A 134 -0.48 2.72 -0.75
C THR A 134 0.82 3.43 -0.40
N LYS A 135 1.29 4.34 -1.26
CA LYS A 135 2.52 5.11 -1.05
C LYS A 135 2.50 5.93 0.24
N THR A 136 1.39 6.60 0.51
CA THR A 136 1.23 7.45 1.70
C THR A 136 1.13 6.59 2.96
N LEU A 137 0.26 5.57 2.97
CA LEU A 137 0.07 4.71 4.13
C LEU A 137 1.32 3.88 4.46
N ALA A 138 2.04 3.38 3.44
CA ALA A 138 3.32 2.71 3.63
C ALA A 138 4.38 3.65 4.24
N LYS A 139 4.40 4.92 3.84
CA LYS A 139 5.30 5.94 4.41
C LYS A 139 5.00 6.20 5.88
N LEU A 140 3.71 6.29 6.26
CA LEU A 140 3.27 6.40 7.66
C LEU A 140 3.66 5.17 8.48
N SER A 141 3.44 3.97 7.94
CA SER A 141 3.84 2.70 8.55
C SER A 141 5.34 2.65 8.85
N SER A 142 6.16 3.03 7.86
CA SER A 142 7.62 3.10 8.01
C SER A 142 8.06 4.14 9.03
N TYR A 143 7.48 5.32 8.99
CA TYR A 143 7.76 6.40 9.97
C TYR A 143 7.50 5.94 11.40
N LEU A 144 6.39 5.26 11.65
CA LEU A 144 6.04 4.73 12.97
C LEU A 144 6.86 3.48 13.36
N ASN A 145 7.72 2.97 12.46
CA ASN A 145 8.48 1.72 12.64
C ASN A 145 7.59 0.49 12.82
N LEU A 146 6.37 0.46 12.23
CA LEU A 146 5.47 -0.69 12.32
C LEU A 146 6.05 -1.92 11.64
N THR A 147 6.86 -1.71 10.61
CA THR A 147 7.44 -2.73 9.73
C THR A 147 8.18 -3.83 10.49
N LYS A 148 8.90 -3.46 11.56
CA LYS A 148 9.70 -4.41 12.36
C LYS A 148 8.86 -5.46 13.09
N PHE A 149 7.56 -5.17 13.33
CA PHE A 149 6.65 -6.07 14.06
C PHE A 149 5.86 -7.00 13.17
N ILE A 150 5.96 -6.85 11.83
CA ILE A 150 5.24 -7.72 10.90
C ILE A 150 5.76 -9.14 11.06
N VAL A 151 4.86 -10.05 11.45
CA VAL A 151 5.12 -11.47 11.60
C VAL A 151 4.77 -12.16 10.29
N MET A 152 5.80 -12.58 9.55
CA MET A 152 5.67 -13.18 8.22
C MET A 152 6.59 -14.38 8.04
N SER A 153 6.30 -15.22 7.04
CA SER A 153 7.20 -16.34 6.69
C SER A 153 8.52 -15.84 6.12
N LYS A 154 9.57 -16.64 6.29
CA LYS A 154 10.88 -16.36 5.70
C LYS A 154 10.82 -16.24 4.18
N TYR A 155 9.94 -17.00 3.54
CA TYR A 155 9.70 -16.88 2.12
C TYR A 155 9.23 -15.46 1.71
N VAL A 156 8.28 -14.89 2.44
CA VAL A 156 7.79 -13.53 2.14
C VAL A 156 8.89 -12.49 2.44
N GLU A 157 9.65 -12.69 3.51
CA GLU A 157 10.79 -11.83 3.85
C GLU A 157 11.81 -11.74 2.72
N ASP A 158 12.23 -12.91 2.20
CA ASP A 158 13.36 -12.98 1.26
C ASP A 158 12.94 -12.82 -0.21
N MET A 159 11.72 -13.28 -0.59
CA MET A 159 11.31 -13.41 -1.98
C MET A 159 10.24 -12.41 -2.42
N CYS A 160 9.62 -11.69 -1.48
CA CYS A 160 8.52 -10.76 -1.76
C CYS A 160 8.80 -9.36 -1.20
N GLU A 161 10.07 -8.94 -1.15
CA GLU A 161 10.52 -7.65 -0.61
C GLU A 161 10.25 -7.47 0.89
N GLY A 162 9.66 -8.48 1.55
CA GLY A 162 9.46 -8.53 3.00
C GLY A 162 8.98 -7.22 3.62
N ARG A 163 9.80 -6.67 4.52
CA ARG A 163 9.49 -5.43 5.27
C ARG A 163 9.59 -4.15 4.44
N ASP A 164 10.06 -4.22 3.18
CA ASP A 164 10.14 -3.09 2.24
C ASP A 164 8.95 -3.09 1.26
N ASN A 165 8.12 -4.13 1.26
CA ASN A 165 6.95 -4.24 0.40
C ASN A 165 5.87 -3.23 0.79
N GLN A 166 5.64 -2.24 -0.06
CA GLN A 166 4.71 -1.15 0.22
C GLN A 166 3.28 -1.62 0.54
N LYS A 167 2.81 -2.70 -0.12
CA LYS A 167 1.46 -3.22 0.18
C LYS A 167 1.37 -3.88 1.55
N LEU A 168 2.44 -4.57 2.00
CA LEU A 168 2.48 -5.10 3.36
C LEU A 168 2.52 -3.99 4.41
N LEU A 169 3.22 -2.89 4.12
CA LEU A 169 3.31 -1.73 5.00
C LEU A 169 1.97 -1.00 5.10
N GLU A 170 1.27 -0.80 3.99
CA GLU A 170 -0.09 -0.27 3.94
C GLU A 170 -1.04 -1.13 4.78
N ASN A 171 -1.12 -2.44 4.49
CA ASN A 171 -1.99 -3.37 5.20
C ASN A 171 -1.70 -3.39 6.72
N CYS A 172 -0.42 -3.25 7.09
CA CYS A 172 0.00 -3.15 8.49
C CYS A 172 -0.55 -1.88 9.17
N PHE A 173 -0.45 -0.72 8.49
CA PHE A 173 -0.98 0.54 9.01
C PHE A 173 -2.50 0.49 9.16
N GLU A 174 -3.20 0.03 8.13
CA GLU A 174 -4.66 -0.15 8.15
C GLU A 174 -5.08 -1.08 9.30
N SER A 175 -4.42 -2.23 9.43
CA SER A 175 -4.70 -3.18 10.51
C SER A 175 -4.45 -2.58 11.89
N PHE A 176 -3.39 -1.81 12.07
CA PHE A 176 -3.08 -1.12 13.31
C PHE A 176 -4.20 -0.13 13.67
N VAL A 177 -4.66 0.67 12.70
CA VAL A 177 -5.80 1.57 12.90
C VAL A 177 -7.08 0.79 13.19
N GLY A 178 -7.32 -0.34 12.53
CA GLY A 178 -8.48 -1.20 12.77
C GLY A 178 -8.54 -1.75 14.20
N VAL A 179 -7.40 -2.20 14.74
CA VAL A 179 -7.30 -2.62 16.16
C VAL A 179 -7.49 -1.43 17.09
N THR A 180 -6.82 -0.32 16.80
CA THR A 180 -6.93 0.92 17.58
C THR A 180 -8.37 1.39 17.68
N TYR A 181 -9.10 1.36 16.56
CA TYR A 181 -10.53 1.68 16.53
C TYR A 181 -11.37 0.78 17.43
N LYS A 182 -11.12 -0.53 17.40
CA LYS A 182 -11.87 -1.50 18.23
C LYS A 182 -11.61 -1.30 19.72
N LEU A 183 -10.42 -0.89 20.10
CA LEU A 183 -10.02 -0.77 21.51
C LEU A 183 -10.29 0.63 22.08
N PHE A 184 -10.11 1.68 21.29
CA PHE A 184 -10.15 3.06 21.78
C PHE A 184 -11.23 3.94 21.14
N GLY A 185 -11.87 3.45 20.06
CA GLY A 185 -12.96 4.15 19.38
C GLY A 185 -12.51 5.14 18.31
N PHE A 186 -13.51 5.81 17.72
CA PHE A 186 -13.31 6.69 16.56
C PHE A 186 -12.48 7.93 16.88
N ASP A 187 -12.81 8.62 17.98
CA ASP A 187 -12.17 9.90 18.33
C ASP A 187 -10.67 9.73 18.53
N PHE A 188 -10.25 8.63 19.15
CA PHE A 188 -8.83 8.32 19.30
C PHE A 188 -8.13 8.07 17.96
N CYS A 189 -8.77 7.32 17.06
CA CYS A 189 -8.20 7.11 15.71
C CYS A 189 -8.14 8.41 14.91
N ASN A 190 -9.16 9.26 15.06
CA ASN A 190 -9.19 10.58 14.44
C ASN A 190 -7.98 11.42 14.89
N ASP A 191 -7.80 11.57 16.21
CA ASP A 191 -6.69 12.34 16.76
C ASP A 191 -5.33 11.76 16.35
N PHE A 192 -5.19 10.43 16.34
CA PHE A 192 -3.98 9.74 15.90
C PHE A 192 -3.64 10.02 14.42
N ILE A 193 -4.61 9.87 13.53
CA ILE A 193 -4.41 10.07 12.08
C ILE A 193 -4.16 11.55 11.77
N LEU A 194 -4.92 12.46 12.38
CA LEU A 194 -4.73 13.89 12.16
C LEU A 194 -3.38 14.37 12.69
N ALA A 195 -2.92 13.87 13.84
CA ALA A 195 -1.59 14.17 14.35
C ALA A 195 -0.49 13.77 13.34
N LEU A 196 -0.63 12.60 12.71
CA LEU A 196 0.33 12.13 11.68
C LEU A 196 0.30 12.98 10.40
N ILE A 197 -0.85 13.52 10.03
CA ILE A 197 -1.01 14.32 8.81
C ILE A 197 -0.56 15.78 9.03
N GLU A 198 -0.84 16.34 10.20
CA GLU A 198 -0.64 17.76 10.46
C GLU A 198 0.66 18.09 11.19
N ASN A 199 1.10 17.24 12.11
CA ASN A 199 2.22 17.55 13.02
C ASN A 199 3.55 16.93 12.59
N VAL A 200 3.52 16.00 11.65
CA VAL A 200 4.71 15.33 11.16
C VAL A 200 5.01 15.85 9.75
N ASP A 201 6.18 16.45 9.54
CA ASP A 201 6.64 16.93 8.22
C ASP A 201 6.87 15.79 7.21
N LEU A 202 5.98 14.82 7.24
CA LEU A 202 6.05 13.64 6.40
C LEU A 202 5.16 13.76 5.16
N ILE A 203 4.02 14.45 5.29
CA ILE A 203 3.04 14.64 4.22
C ILE A 203 2.86 16.13 4.01
N ASP A 204 3.35 16.62 2.87
CA ASP A 204 3.09 17.98 2.44
C ASP A 204 1.77 18.04 1.66
N ILE A 205 0.70 18.48 2.33
CA ILE A 205 -0.63 18.60 1.72
C ILE A 205 -0.61 19.63 0.58
N SER A 206 0.20 20.70 0.67
CA SER A 206 0.30 21.72 -0.36
C SER A 206 0.91 21.12 -1.63
N ASP A 207 1.98 20.34 -1.47
CA ASP A 207 2.59 19.58 -2.57
C ASP A 207 1.58 18.57 -3.20
N LEU A 208 0.80 17.90 -2.37
CA LEU A 208 -0.24 16.99 -2.86
C LEU A 208 -1.36 17.71 -3.64
N ILE A 209 -1.67 18.96 -3.29
CA ILE A 209 -2.66 19.77 -4.00
C ILE A 209 -2.09 20.25 -5.35
N GLU A 210 -0.86 20.77 -5.36
CA GLU A 210 -0.23 21.37 -6.52
C GLU A 210 0.21 20.33 -7.56
N ASN A 211 0.75 19.21 -7.11
CA ASN A 211 1.26 18.16 -7.98
C ASN A 211 0.20 17.10 -8.28
N ASP A 212 -0.33 17.18 -9.49
CA ASP A 212 -1.27 16.18 -10.01
C ASP A 212 -0.51 15.04 -10.69
N ASP A 213 -0.24 13.97 -9.95
CA ASP A 213 0.46 12.77 -10.47
C ASP A 213 -0.45 11.88 -11.34
N ASN A 214 -1.73 12.22 -11.52
CA ASN A 214 -2.62 11.45 -12.37
C ASN A 214 -2.49 11.87 -13.83
N TYR A 215 -1.32 11.63 -14.41
CA TYR A 215 -1.01 11.99 -15.80
C TYR A 215 -1.94 11.34 -16.81
N LYS A 216 -2.47 10.14 -16.53
CA LYS A 216 -3.47 9.49 -17.38
C LYS A 216 -4.76 10.30 -17.45
N GLU A 217 -5.24 10.81 -16.33
CA GLU A 217 -6.44 11.65 -16.29
C GLU A 217 -6.19 13.02 -16.95
N GLN A 218 -5.02 13.62 -16.71
CA GLN A 218 -4.65 14.87 -17.37
C GLN A 218 -4.59 14.69 -18.90
N LEU A 219 -3.98 13.59 -19.38
CA LEU A 219 -3.91 13.28 -20.80
C LEU A 219 -5.30 13.00 -21.40
N LEU A 220 -6.17 12.33 -20.63
CA LEU A 220 -7.57 12.12 -21.03
C LEU A 220 -8.31 13.44 -21.18
N LYS A 221 -8.24 14.33 -20.19
CA LYS A 221 -8.86 15.67 -20.24
C LYS A 221 -8.33 16.49 -21.42
N TYR A 222 -7.01 16.42 -21.65
CA TYR A 222 -6.42 17.08 -22.81
C TYR A 222 -6.95 16.50 -24.12
N SER A 223 -6.99 15.17 -24.24
CA SER A 223 -7.47 14.47 -25.42
C SER A 223 -8.93 14.82 -25.73
N HIS A 224 -9.78 14.84 -24.72
CA HIS A 224 -11.18 15.23 -24.87
C HIS A 224 -11.35 16.69 -25.34
N LYS A 225 -10.51 17.59 -24.84
CA LYS A 225 -10.56 19.00 -25.18
C LYS A 225 -10.10 19.30 -26.61
N PHE A 226 -9.07 18.61 -27.08
CA PHE A 226 -8.40 18.94 -28.34
C PHE A 226 -8.63 17.93 -29.48
N PHE A 227 -9.11 16.73 -29.16
CA PHE A 227 -9.32 15.64 -30.13
C PHE A 227 -10.76 15.08 -30.10
N GLU A 228 -11.74 15.96 -30.08
CA GLU A 228 -13.19 15.63 -30.25
C GLU A 228 -13.70 14.54 -29.29
N GLY A 229 -13.26 14.56 -28.04
CA GLY A 229 -13.72 13.62 -27.02
C GLY A 229 -13.12 12.21 -27.12
N ARG A 230 -12.08 12.00 -27.93
CA ARG A 230 -11.45 10.69 -28.09
C ARG A 230 -10.49 10.38 -26.94
N ASN A 231 -10.45 9.10 -26.57
CA ASN A 231 -9.61 8.63 -25.48
C ASN A 231 -8.20 8.26 -25.96
N PRO A 232 -7.15 8.56 -25.15
CA PRO A 232 -5.84 7.96 -25.33
C PRO A 232 -5.93 6.42 -25.14
N VAL A 233 -5.13 5.68 -25.90
CA VAL A 233 -5.09 4.21 -25.84
C VAL A 233 -3.73 3.75 -25.31
N TYR A 234 -3.76 2.92 -24.26
CA TYR A 234 -2.54 2.34 -23.68
C TYR A 234 -2.36 0.92 -24.18
N LYS A 235 -1.14 0.59 -24.66
CA LYS A 235 -0.82 -0.75 -25.14
C LYS A 235 0.48 -1.25 -24.52
N GLN A 236 0.49 -2.52 -24.14
CA GLN A 236 1.70 -3.19 -23.70
C GLN A 236 2.51 -3.60 -24.92
N LEU A 237 3.78 -3.19 -24.99
CA LEU A 237 4.72 -3.54 -26.06
C LEU A 237 5.52 -4.78 -25.73
N SER A 238 6.05 -4.88 -24.48
CA SER A 238 6.83 -6.04 -24.04
C SER A 238 6.70 -6.27 -22.55
N VAL A 239 7.08 -7.47 -22.12
CA VAL A 239 7.36 -7.82 -20.73
C VAL A 239 8.72 -8.50 -20.71
N GLU A 240 9.62 -8.01 -19.89
CA GLU A 240 10.97 -8.54 -19.71
C GLU A 240 11.11 -9.03 -18.25
N GLY A 241 11.77 -10.17 -18.03
CA GLY A 241 11.99 -10.74 -16.70
C GLY A 241 10.98 -11.80 -16.27
N GLN A 242 11.25 -12.46 -15.13
CA GLN A 242 10.38 -13.48 -14.54
C GLN A 242 9.38 -12.83 -13.55
N SER A 243 8.31 -13.54 -13.21
CA SER A 243 7.09 -13.02 -12.57
C SER A 243 7.26 -12.00 -11.41
N ASN A 244 8.31 -12.12 -10.59
CA ASN A 244 8.55 -11.20 -9.46
C ASN A 244 9.46 -10.00 -9.81
N HIS A 245 10.09 -10.01 -11.00
CA HIS A 245 10.94 -8.93 -11.50
C HIS A 245 10.57 -8.56 -12.93
N ALA A 246 9.28 -8.68 -13.28
CA ALA A 246 8.78 -8.33 -14.59
C ALA A 246 8.85 -6.82 -14.82
N ILE A 247 9.46 -6.40 -15.93
CA ILE A 247 9.46 -5.01 -16.39
C ILE A 247 8.50 -4.90 -17.58
N PHE A 248 7.46 -4.11 -17.41
CA PHE A 248 6.46 -3.85 -18.44
C PHE A 248 6.87 -2.62 -19.25
N THR A 249 6.90 -2.76 -20.59
CA THR A 249 7.01 -1.61 -21.48
C THR A 249 5.62 -1.28 -22.00
N MET A 250 5.11 -0.11 -21.62
CA MET A 250 3.82 0.42 -22.08
C MET A 250 4.03 1.58 -23.05
N CYS A 251 3.12 1.73 -23.98
CA CYS A 251 3.04 2.93 -24.80
C CYS A 251 1.66 3.58 -24.70
N VAL A 252 1.61 4.88 -24.92
CA VAL A 252 0.37 5.63 -25.07
C VAL A 252 0.24 6.13 -26.51
N LEU A 253 -0.93 5.85 -27.10
CA LEU A 253 -1.35 6.35 -28.40
C LEU A 253 -2.34 7.47 -28.17
N VAL A 254 -2.10 8.60 -28.83
CA VAL A 254 -2.97 9.78 -28.79
C VAL A 254 -3.57 10.00 -30.17
N PRO A 255 -4.87 10.31 -30.29
CA PRO A 255 -5.48 10.67 -31.56
C PRO A 255 -4.94 12.04 -32.00
N VAL A 256 -4.36 12.13 -33.17
CA VAL A 256 -3.79 13.38 -33.71
C VAL A 256 -4.63 13.93 -34.86
N GLN A 257 -5.32 13.08 -35.60
CA GLN A 257 -6.26 13.41 -36.69
C GLN A 257 -7.42 12.42 -36.69
N ALA A 258 -8.45 12.69 -37.49
CA ALA A 258 -9.75 12.01 -37.48
C ALA A 258 -9.72 10.48 -37.26
N ASP A 259 -8.75 9.73 -37.79
CA ASP A 259 -8.63 8.27 -37.59
C ASP A 259 -7.20 7.79 -37.30
N LYS A 260 -6.28 8.71 -36.99
CA LYS A 260 -4.87 8.37 -36.81
C LYS A 260 -4.48 8.42 -35.33
N LEU A 261 -4.21 7.25 -34.74
CA LEU A 261 -3.55 7.12 -33.45
C LEU A 261 -2.03 7.10 -33.65
N VAL A 262 -1.33 7.94 -32.92
CA VAL A 262 0.14 8.03 -32.96
C VAL A 262 0.71 7.62 -31.63
N ILE A 263 1.73 6.77 -31.64
CA ILE A 263 2.49 6.46 -30.42
C ILE A 263 3.23 7.71 -29.99
N MET A 264 2.74 8.35 -28.93
CA MET A 264 3.29 9.59 -28.41
C MET A 264 4.46 9.36 -27.46
N ALA A 265 4.35 8.31 -26.63
CA ALA A 265 5.36 7.99 -25.64
C ALA A 265 5.41 6.49 -25.32
N LYS A 266 6.58 6.04 -24.85
CA LYS A 266 6.82 4.69 -24.30
C LYS A 266 7.47 4.86 -22.92
N ALA A 267 7.13 3.98 -21.98
CA ALA A 267 7.76 3.95 -20.66
C ALA A 267 7.85 2.54 -20.11
N LYS A 268 8.82 2.32 -19.22
CA LYS A 268 9.02 1.05 -18.52
C LYS A 268 8.65 1.20 -17.04
N GLY A 269 8.13 0.15 -16.43
CA GLY A 269 7.83 0.09 -15.01
C GLY A 269 7.69 -1.35 -14.53
N SER A 270 7.88 -1.56 -13.23
CA SER A 270 7.67 -2.86 -12.57
C SER A 270 6.19 -3.23 -12.48
N ILE A 271 5.30 -2.24 -12.56
CA ILE A 271 3.85 -2.40 -12.58
C ILE A 271 3.31 -1.73 -13.86
N LYS A 272 2.36 -2.37 -14.54
CA LYS A 272 1.74 -1.82 -15.76
C LYS A 272 1.18 -0.41 -15.55
N LYS A 273 0.51 -0.18 -14.43
CA LYS A 273 -0.11 1.11 -14.09
C LYS A 273 0.93 2.24 -14.01
N ASP A 274 2.10 1.98 -13.44
CA ASP A 274 3.16 2.97 -13.30
C ASP A 274 3.80 3.30 -14.66
N ALA A 275 4.02 2.28 -15.49
CA ALA A 275 4.50 2.48 -16.86
C ALA A 275 3.49 3.25 -17.73
N GLU A 276 2.18 3.03 -17.53
CA GLU A 276 1.12 3.82 -18.17
C GLU A 276 1.11 5.28 -17.69
N GLN A 277 1.23 5.54 -16.38
CA GLN A 277 1.31 6.90 -15.85
C GLN A 277 2.54 7.64 -16.38
N GLU A 278 3.70 6.98 -16.39
CA GLU A 278 4.93 7.57 -16.90
C GLU A 278 4.86 7.83 -18.42
N SER A 279 4.28 6.92 -19.19
CA SER A 279 4.06 7.16 -20.62
C SER A 279 3.10 8.34 -20.87
N ALA A 280 2.08 8.50 -20.03
CA ALA A 280 1.17 9.65 -20.09
C ALA A 280 1.88 10.96 -19.74
N ARG A 281 2.75 10.96 -18.72
CA ARG A 281 3.57 12.11 -18.34
C ARG A 281 4.45 12.58 -19.49
N ILE A 282 5.20 11.65 -20.08
CA ILE A 282 6.08 11.95 -21.23
C ILE A 282 5.28 12.48 -22.41
N ALA A 283 4.09 11.90 -22.67
CA ALA A 283 3.21 12.39 -23.74
C ALA A 283 2.72 13.82 -23.49
N LEU A 284 2.31 14.14 -22.26
CA LEU A 284 1.91 15.49 -21.87
C LEU A 284 3.03 16.51 -22.01
N ASP A 285 4.26 16.14 -21.63
CA ASP A 285 5.44 17.00 -21.78
C ASP A 285 5.76 17.28 -23.26
N LYS A 286 5.65 16.28 -24.13
CA LYS A 286 5.77 16.46 -25.58
C LYS A 286 4.68 17.39 -26.13
N ILE A 287 3.46 17.17 -25.74
CA ILE A 287 2.31 18.00 -26.14
C ILE A 287 2.52 19.47 -25.73
N LYS A 288 2.96 19.72 -24.49
CA LYS A 288 3.27 21.07 -24.01
C LYS A 288 4.37 21.77 -24.83
N ARG A 289 5.30 21.00 -25.40
CA ARG A 289 6.37 21.50 -26.28
C ARG A 289 5.96 21.57 -27.75
N ASN A 290 4.69 21.31 -28.09
CA ASN A 290 4.19 21.17 -29.47
C ASN A 290 4.96 20.11 -30.30
N ASP A 291 5.53 19.12 -29.63
CA ASP A 291 6.23 18.01 -30.28
C ASP A 291 5.27 16.82 -30.46
N PHE A 292 4.70 16.72 -31.65
CA PHE A 292 3.82 15.61 -32.06
C PHE A 292 4.53 14.54 -32.87
N SER A 293 5.87 14.46 -32.77
CA SER A 293 6.64 13.43 -33.44
C SER A 293 6.26 12.04 -32.90
N ALA A 294 5.89 11.15 -33.84
CA ALA A 294 5.64 9.76 -33.51
C ALA A 294 6.93 9.06 -33.10
N ILE A 295 6.83 8.17 -32.11
CA ILE A 295 7.92 7.24 -31.77
C ILE A 295 7.67 5.95 -32.57
N GLU A 296 8.65 5.55 -33.38
CA GLU A 296 8.63 4.28 -34.10
C GLU A 296 8.68 3.05 -33.17
#